data_8c61cb701eaab50834cb9cad07aad0bf
#
_entry.id   8c61cb701eaab50834cb9cad07aad0bf
#
_cell.length_a   1.000
_cell.length_b   1.000
_cell.length_c   1.000
_cell.angle_alpha   90.00
_cell.angle_beta   90.00
_cell.angle_gamma   90.00
#
_symmetry.space_group_name_H-M   'P 1'
#
loop_
_entity.id
_entity.type
_entity.pdbx_description
1 polymer ?
#
loop_
_entity_poly.entity_id
_entity_poly.type
_entity_poly.pdbx_seq_one_letter_code
_entity_poly.pdbx_strand_id
1 'polypeptide(L)'
;MKKLNGLFCILALVICFSVIFVGCGSQTEEKNISSGTDSYLTITDDADRQVVLTKKPERIVPLSASFLEPLHAVDGKIVARVSAKTGIPKEDENLPQVGNVYNINVEKVIEAQPDLVIAYKGMNDKFVSTFEENGIPVVVLEMRTYDQVKHTVDVLGQIAGNPDKAKTLIQDMDNKIAEIKDKLPNEHKRIAILHSTAQNVTVQLEGSIAGSTAEILEFENIAKGLTPLESNPTSAPYSLETLVSANPDVIFVTSMGKLETIKKSMMENVENNPAWQTLPAVKEKKVYFLPQELFLLSPGIHYPEAVETMAKLVYPDKFN
;
A
#
# COMPACT_ATOMS: atom_id res chain seq x y z
N MET A 1 -9.37 1.35 -77.67
CA MET A 1 -9.82 0.35 -78.68
C MET A 1 -10.33 -0.86 -77.92
N LYS A 2 -11.58 -1.09 -78.08
CA LYS A 2 -12.35 -2.35 -78.29
C LYS A 2 -12.29 -3.32 -77.08
N LYS A 3 -13.33 -3.45 -76.37
CA LYS A 3 -14.63 -4.18 -76.57
C LYS A 3 -14.59 -5.44 -75.72
N LEU A 4 -15.46 -5.70 -74.84
CA LEU A 4 -16.93 -5.80 -74.76
C LEU A 4 -17.33 -7.27 -74.57
N ASN A 5 -18.18 -7.50 -73.63
CA ASN A 5 -19.27 -8.50 -73.53
C ASN A 5 -18.90 -9.96 -73.21
N GLY A 6 -19.66 -10.67 -72.47
CA GLY A 6 -21.07 -10.65 -72.06
C GLY A 6 -21.25 -11.80 -71.07
N LEU A 7 -22.02 -11.70 -70.10
CA LEU A 7 -23.43 -11.91 -69.83
C LEU A 7 -24.03 -13.14 -70.48
N PHE A 8 -24.53 -14.08 -69.68
CA PHE A 8 -25.77 -14.87 -69.80
C PHE A 8 -25.67 -16.13 -68.91
N CYS A 9 -26.37 -16.20 -67.84
CA CYS A 9 -27.69 -16.71 -67.50
C CYS A 9 -27.96 -18.18 -67.86
N ILE A 10 -28.70 -18.78 -66.93
CA ILE A 10 -29.68 -19.88 -66.95
C ILE A 10 -29.23 -21.05 -66.05
N LEU A 11 -29.83 -21.21 -64.93
CA LEU A 11 -31.13 -21.72 -64.45
C LEU A 11 -31.23 -23.24 -64.40
N ALA A 12 -31.42 -23.73 -63.20
CA ALA A 12 -32.21 -24.88 -62.75
C ALA A 12 -31.83 -26.32 -63.16
N LEU A 13 -31.67 -27.18 -62.17
CA LEU A 13 -32.66 -28.20 -61.86
C LEU A 13 -32.34 -28.95 -60.55
N VAL A 14 -33.37 -29.10 -59.75
CA VAL A 14 -33.50 -29.90 -58.54
C VAL A 14 -33.46 -31.38 -58.90
N ILE A 15 -32.68 -32.21 -58.19
CA ILE A 15 -33.05 -33.62 -57.97
C ILE A 15 -32.60 -34.03 -56.58
N CYS A 16 -33.57 -34.37 -55.74
CA CYS A 16 -33.44 -35.07 -54.46
C CYS A 16 -32.77 -36.42 -54.63
N PHE A 17 -31.74 -36.67 -53.81
CA PHE A 17 -31.39 -38.06 -53.52
C PHE A 17 -31.14 -38.18 -52.00
N SER A 18 -32.17 -38.75 -51.37
CA SER A 18 -32.17 -39.19 -50.01
C SER A 18 -31.29 -40.43 -49.89
N VAL A 19 -30.13 -40.32 -49.26
CA VAL A 19 -29.37 -41.49 -48.80
C VAL A 19 -29.31 -41.45 -47.29
N ILE A 20 -30.05 -42.34 -46.66
CA ILE A 20 -30.00 -42.63 -45.24
C ILE A 20 -28.72 -43.40 -44.99
N PHE A 21 -27.74 -42.76 -44.40
CA PHE A 21 -26.62 -43.44 -43.71
C PHE A 21 -26.88 -43.49 -42.21
N VAL A 22 -27.28 -44.66 -41.74
CA VAL A 22 -27.18 -45.02 -40.33
C VAL A 22 -25.70 -45.20 -40.06
N GLY A 23 -25.08 -44.19 -39.50
CA GLY A 23 -23.71 -44.20 -38.96
C GLY A 23 -23.78 -44.28 -37.45
N CYS A 24 -23.29 -45.39 -36.89
CA CYS A 24 -23.04 -45.57 -35.48
C CYS A 24 -22.36 -44.33 -34.87
N GLY A 25 -23.04 -43.69 -33.94
CA GLY A 25 -22.48 -42.63 -33.14
C GLY A 25 -21.39 -43.17 -32.23
N SER A 26 -20.15 -42.86 -32.52
CA SER A 26 -19.14 -42.72 -31.48
C SER A 26 -19.43 -41.40 -30.78
N GLN A 27 -20.04 -41.47 -29.60
CA GLN A 27 -20.01 -40.37 -28.63
C GLN A 27 -18.54 -40.13 -28.30
N THR A 28 -17.95 -39.14 -28.95
CA THR A 28 -16.78 -38.47 -28.40
C THR A 28 -17.30 -37.75 -27.15
N GLU A 29 -17.13 -38.40 -26.01
CA GLU A 29 -17.15 -37.66 -24.73
C GLU A 29 -16.13 -36.53 -24.88
N GLU A 30 -16.61 -35.32 -25.11
CA GLU A 30 -15.87 -34.14 -24.74
C GLU A 30 -15.65 -34.27 -23.24
N LYS A 31 -14.47 -34.79 -22.90
CA LYS A 31 -13.91 -34.68 -21.59
C LYS A 31 -13.77 -33.18 -21.35
N ASN A 32 -14.85 -32.58 -20.80
CA ASN A 32 -14.71 -31.36 -20.03
C ASN A 32 -13.64 -31.67 -18.99
N ILE A 33 -12.39 -31.31 -19.32
CA ILE A 33 -11.36 -31.15 -18.35
C ILE A 33 -11.75 -29.88 -17.58
N SER A 34 -12.71 -30.02 -16.67
CA SER A 34 -12.85 -29.13 -15.54
C SER A 34 -11.58 -29.32 -14.73
N SER A 35 -10.51 -28.62 -15.10
CA SER A 35 -9.39 -28.38 -14.22
C SER A 35 -9.82 -27.35 -13.16
N GLY A 36 -10.87 -27.70 -12.42
CA GLY A 36 -11.19 -27.08 -11.16
C GLY A 36 -10.25 -27.65 -10.10
N THR A 37 -9.05 -27.16 -10.00
CA THR A 37 -8.44 -27.09 -8.68
C THR A 37 -9.34 -26.14 -7.91
N ASP A 38 -10.11 -26.68 -6.94
CA ASP A 38 -10.89 -25.88 -6.00
C ASP A 38 -9.91 -24.94 -5.29
N SER A 39 -9.73 -23.72 -5.85
CA SER A 39 -8.92 -22.69 -5.21
C SER A 39 -9.79 -22.04 -4.13
N TYR A 40 -9.24 -21.92 -2.93
CA TYR A 40 -9.86 -21.19 -1.85
C TYR A 40 -10.01 -19.71 -2.22
N LEU A 41 -8.94 -19.11 -2.75
CA LEU A 41 -8.89 -17.71 -3.11
C LEU A 41 -7.86 -17.46 -4.22
N THR A 42 -8.17 -16.59 -5.16
CA THR A 42 -7.21 -16.05 -6.13
C THR A 42 -7.12 -14.54 -5.93
N ILE A 43 -5.91 -14.03 -5.72
CA ILE A 43 -5.62 -12.61 -5.44
C ILE A 43 -4.74 -12.06 -6.54
N THR A 44 -5.04 -10.87 -7.04
CA THR A 44 -4.05 -10.03 -7.72
C THR A 44 -3.40 -9.16 -6.65
N ASP A 45 -2.12 -9.37 -6.38
CA ASP A 45 -1.38 -8.63 -5.34
C ASP A 45 -0.86 -7.27 -5.85
N ASP A 46 -0.30 -6.45 -4.96
CA ASP A 46 0.18 -5.12 -5.30
C ASP A 46 1.45 -5.11 -6.18
N ALA A 47 2.03 -6.29 -6.47
CA ALA A 47 3.08 -6.48 -7.48
C ALA A 47 2.51 -6.98 -8.82
N ASP A 48 1.19 -6.85 -9.05
CA ASP A 48 0.46 -7.26 -10.26
C ASP A 48 0.57 -8.77 -10.54
N ARG A 49 0.79 -9.60 -9.50
CA ARG A 49 0.90 -11.05 -9.63
C ARG A 49 -0.41 -11.73 -9.24
N GLN A 50 -0.76 -12.82 -9.95
CA GLN A 50 -1.86 -13.69 -9.53
C GLN A 50 -1.35 -14.74 -8.55
N VAL A 51 -1.83 -14.71 -7.32
CA VAL A 51 -1.52 -15.66 -6.27
C VAL A 51 -2.74 -16.52 -6.00
N VAL A 52 -2.59 -17.83 -6.15
CA VAL A 52 -3.66 -18.81 -5.92
C VAL A 52 -3.42 -19.52 -4.60
N LEU A 53 -4.34 -19.34 -3.66
CA LEU A 53 -4.37 -20.07 -2.40
C LEU A 53 -5.33 -21.26 -2.55
N THR A 54 -4.83 -22.47 -2.36
CA THR A 54 -5.63 -23.71 -2.49
C THR A 54 -6.46 -24.03 -1.26
N LYS A 55 -6.09 -23.45 -0.11
CA LYS A 55 -6.81 -23.57 1.18
C LYS A 55 -6.71 -22.28 1.95
N LYS A 56 -7.59 -22.10 2.94
CA LYS A 56 -7.49 -21.00 3.92
C LYS A 56 -6.16 -21.08 4.67
N PRO A 57 -5.36 -20.00 4.70
CA PRO A 57 -4.12 -19.99 5.47
C PRO A 57 -4.37 -20.07 6.98
N GLU A 58 -3.62 -20.96 7.65
CA GLU A 58 -3.65 -21.15 9.10
C GLU A 58 -2.28 -20.86 9.74
N ARG A 59 -1.26 -20.53 8.92
CA ARG A 59 0.12 -20.31 9.35
C ARG A 59 0.74 -19.15 8.58
N ILE A 60 0.39 -17.94 8.95
CA ILE A 60 0.81 -16.73 8.23
C ILE A 60 2.08 -16.16 8.85
N VAL A 61 3.06 -15.81 8.02
CA VAL A 61 4.24 -15.02 8.44
C VAL A 61 4.25 -13.68 7.72
N PRO A 62 3.88 -12.58 8.40
CA PRO A 62 4.02 -11.23 7.87
C PRO A 62 5.48 -10.75 7.98
N LEU A 63 6.01 -10.20 6.88
CA LEU A 63 7.37 -9.66 6.80
C LEU A 63 7.46 -8.16 7.15
N SER A 64 6.38 -7.58 7.64
CA SER A 64 6.34 -6.23 8.22
C SER A 64 5.46 -6.20 9.47
N ALA A 65 5.86 -5.43 10.48
CA ALA A 65 5.06 -5.22 11.67
C ALA A 65 3.72 -4.51 11.37
N SER A 66 3.66 -3.72 10.28
CA SER A 66 2.43 -3.03 9.86
C SER A 66 1.27 -3.98 9.51
N PHE A 67 1.54 -5.25 9.22
CA PHE A 67 0.49 -6.24 8.93
C PHE A 67 -0.06 -6.96 10.17
N LEU A 68 0.59 -6.84 11.33
CA LEU A 68 0.22 -7.61 12.52
C LEU A 68 -1.19 -7.28 13.02
N GLU A 69 -1.43 -6.01 13.35
CA GLU A 69 -2.74 -5.57 13.84
C GLU A 69 -3.87 -5.75 12.83
N PRO A 70 -3.70 -5.40 11.52
CA PRO A 70 -4.70 -5.71 10.51
C PRO A 70 -5.03 -7.20 10.40
N LEU A 71 -4.03 -8.09 10.50
CA LEU A 71 -4.25 -9.54 10.51
C LEU A 71 -5.06 -9.99 11.72
N HIS A 72 -4.73 -9.50 12.92
CA HIS A 72 -5.51 -9.81 14.13
C HIS A 72 -6.95 -9.30 14.01
N ALA A 73 -7.15 -8.10 13.50
CA ALA A 73 -8.47 -7.51 13.32
C ALA A 73 -9.41 -8.37 12.45
N VAL A 74 -8.84 -9.18 11.54
CA VAL A 74 -9.57 -10.11 10.67
C VAL A 74 -9.41 -11.59 11.07
N ASP A 75 -8.88 -11.89 12.26
CA ASP A 75 -8.58 -13.25 12.79
C ASP A 75 -7.56 -14.04 11.96
N GLY A 76 -6.60 -13.38 11.33
CA GLY A 76 -5.47 -14.04 10.66
C GLY A 76 -4.58 -14.80 11.66
N LYS A 77 -4.09 -15.98 11.27
CA LYS A 77 -3.29 -16.86 12.13
C LYS A 77 -1.80 -16.63 11.95
N ILE A 78 -1.20 -15.81 12.81
CA ILE A 78 0.22 -15.45 12.74
C ILE A 78 1.04 -16.49 13.52
N VAL A 79 2.12 -17.02 12.92
CA VAL A 79 2.98 -18.04 13.56
C VAL A 79 4.42 -17.57 13.80
N ALA A 80 4.85 -16.51 13.14
CA ALA A 80 6.12 -15.84 13.36
C ALA A 80 6.03 -14.39 12.87
N ARG A 81 6.92 -13.52 13.32
CA ARG A 81 6.91 -12.09 13.00
C ARG A 81 8.30 -11.51 12.77
N VAL A 82 8.36 -10.33 12.19
CA VAL A 82 9.59 -9.53 12.17
C VAL A 82 9.89 -8.92 13.54
N SER A 83 11.17 -8.63 13.79
CA SER A 83 11.58 -7.78 14.92
C SER A 83 11.33 -6.31 14.57
N ALA A 84 10.65 -5.59 15.46
CA ALA A 84 10.45 -4.14 15.36
C ALA A 84 10.51 -3.53 16.77
N LYS A 85 10.78 -2.23 16.84
CA LYS A 85 10.84 -1.50 18.12
C LYS A 85 9.47 -1.06 18.61
N THR A 86 8.55 -0.90 17.69
CA THR A 86 7.15 -0.44 17.91
C THR A 86 6.22 -1.21 17.00
N GLY A 87 4.91 -1.15 17.25
CA GLY A 87 3.89 -1.78 16.41
C GLY A 87 3.84 -3.30 16.55
N ILE A 88 4.28 -3.86 17.69
CA ILE A 88 4.14 -5.28 18.00
C ILE A 88 2.98 -5.44 18.99
N PRO A 89 1.88 -6.07 18.57
CA PRO A 89 0.78 -6.42 19.48
C PRO A 89 1.28 -7.31 20.62
N LYS A 90 0.64 -7.16 21.79
CA LYS A 90 1.05 -7.89 23.00
C LYS A 90 0.98 -9.41 22.81
N GLU A 91 0.00 -9.88 22.09
CA GLU A 91 -0.18 -11.29 21.73
C GLU A 91 0.97 -11.85 20.90
N ASP A 92 1.66 -11.01 20.12
CA ASP A 92 2.75 -11.41 19.24
C ASP A 92 4.15 -11.29 19.88
N GLU A 93 4.27 -10.70 21.08
CA GLU A 93 5.57 -10.46 21.71
C GLU A 93 6.44 -11.70 21.78
N ASN A 94 5.83 -12.86 22.05
CA ASN A 94 6.50 -14.16 22.23
C ASN A 94 6.62 -14.98 20.95
N LEU A 95 6.12 -14.52 19.80
CA LEU A 95 6.27 -15.23 18.54
C LEU A 95 7.73 -15.29 18.07
N PRO A 96 8.14 -16.37 17.38
CA PRO A 96 9.45 -16.45 16.75
C PRO A 96 9.75 -15.24 15.85
N GLN A 97 10.98 -14.71 15.94
CA GLN A 97 11.40 -13.56 15.16
C GLN A 97 12.21 -14.00 13.94
N VAL A 98 11.78 -13.58 12.75
CA VAL A 98 12.38 -13.95 11.46
C VAL A 98 13.30 -12.88 10.86
N GLY A 99 13.83 -11.98 11.66
CA GLY A 99 14.65 -10.85 11.21
C GLY A 99 13.89 -9.54 11.28
N ASN A 100 14.35 -8.50 10.59
CA ASN A 100 13.65 -7.21 10.47
C ASN A 100 13.17 -6.99 9.03
N VAL A 101 12.29 -6.02 8.82
CA VAL A 101 11.64 -5.76 7.52
C VAL A 101 12.61 -5.60 6.34
N TYR A 102 13.82 -5.09 6.56
CA TYR A 102 14.84 -4.90 5.52
C TYR A 102 15.77 -6.11 5.36
N ASN A 103 15.86 -6.94 6.39
CA ASN A 103 16.78 -8.09 6.45
C ASN A 103 16.08 -9.29 7.07
N ILE A 104 15.33 -9.99 6.23
CA ILE A 104 14.60 -11.21 6.60
C ILE A 104 15.56 -12.40 6.65
N ASN A 105 15.46 -13.22 7.69
CA ASN A 105 16.11 -14.52 7.76
C ASN A 105 15.18 -15.57 7.13
N VAL A 106 15.47 -15.93 5.88
CA VAL A 106 14.66 -16.86 5.09
C VAL A 106 14.57 -18.24 5.76
N GLU A 107 15.66 -18.75 6.34
CA GLU A 107 15.70 -20.05 7.02
C GLU A 107 14.69 -20.06 8.19
N LYS A 108 14.67 -19.02 9.02
CA LYS A 108 13.72 -18.91 10.13
C LYS A 108 12.26 -18.79 9.66
N VAL A 109 12.01 -18.17 8.50
CA VAL A 109 10.66 -18.17 7.92
C VAL A 109 10.26 -19.57 7.53
N ILE A 110 11.14 -20.34 6.86
CA ILE A 110 10.88 -21.72 6.46
C ILE A 110 10.72 -22.64 7.69
N GLU A 111 11.55 -22.47 8.73
CA GLU A 111 11.42 -23.20 10.01
C GLU A 111 10.07 -22.98 10.70
N ALA A 112 9.47 -21.80 10.54
CA ALA A 112 8.12 -21.51 11.05
C ALA A 112 7.02 -22.27 10.29
N GLN A 113 7.34 -22.96 9.19
CA GLN A 113 6.43 -23.74 8.35
C GLN A 113 5.15 -22.95 7.98
N PRO A 114 5.29 -21.78 7.37
CA PRO A 114 4.11 -21.01 6.95
C PRO A 114 3.40 -21.68 5.77
N ASP A 115 2.11 -21.47 5.68
CA ASP A 115 1.33 -21.75 4.48
C ASP A 115 0.98 -20.48 3.69
N LEU A 116 1.40 -19.31 4.20
CA LEU A 116 1.40 -18.04 3.52
C LEU A 116 2.44 -17.09 4.11
N VAL A 117 3.16 -16.40 3.24
CA VAL A 117 4.00 -15.24 3.59
C VAL A 117 3.34 -13.98 3.04
N ILE A 118 3.29 -12.90 3.85
CA ILE A 118 2.85 -11.58 3.41
C ILE A 118 4.06 -10.66 3.37
N ALA A 119 4.44 -10.25 2.17
CA ALA A 119 5.59 -9.39 1.90
C ALA A 119 5.17 -7.94 1.73
N TYR A 120 6.02 -6.99 2.15
CA TYR A 120 5.80 -5.57 1.95
C TYR A 120 6.48 -5.11 0.64
N LYS A 121 5.69 -4.56 -0.28
CA LYS A 121 6.15 -4.07 -1.59
C LYS A 121 7.31 -3.06 -1.46
N GLY A 122 8.34 -3.25 -2.25
CA GLY A 122 9.54 -2.41 -2.24
C GLY A 122 10.55 -2.72 -1.13
N MET A 123 10.19 -3.54 -0.12
CA MET A 123 11.09 -3.92 0.97
C MET A 123 11.48 -5.39 0.94
N ASN A 124 10.53 -6.26 0.57
CA ASN A 124 10.70 -7.70 0.65
C ASN A 124 10.68 -8.41 -0.71
N ASP A 125 10.54 -7.69 -1.83
CA ASP A 125 10.38 -8.26 -3.18
C ASP A 125 11.49 -9.25 -3.54
N LYS A 126 12.72 -8.97 -3.09
CA LYS A 126 13.89 -9.84 -3.32
C LYS A 126 13.80 -11.24 -2.70
N PHE A 127 12.89 -11.45 -1.74
CA PHE A 127 12.72 -12.74 -1.07
C PHE A 127 11.58 -13.58 -1.66
N VAL A 128 10.73 -12.99 -2.51
CA VAL A 128 9.51 -13.62 -3.03
C VAL A 128 9.83 -14.93 -3.75
N SER A 129 10.72 -14.91 -4.75
CA SER A 129 11.09 -16.10 -5.51
C SER A 129 11.64 -17.21 -4.62
N THR A 130 12.44 -16.87 -3.60
CA THR A 130 13.01 -17.85 -2.68
C THR A 130 11.93 -18.58 -1.89
N PHE A 131 10.88 -17.90 -1.43
CA PHE A 131 9.78 -18.57 -0.73
C PHE A 131 8.94 -19.43 -1.67
N GLU A 132 8.64 -18.93 -2.87
CA GLU A 132 7.88 -19.69 -3.89
C GLU A 132 8.62 -20.96 -4.34
N GLU A 133 9.94 -20.91 -4.52
CA GLU A 133 10.80 -22.07 -4.81
C GLU A 133 10.77 -23.13 -3.68
N ASN A 134 10.47 -22.71 -2.45
CA ASN A 134 10.26 -23.60 -1.32
C ASN A 134 8.78 -24.01 -1.14
N GLY A 135 7.92 -23.74 -2.13
CA GLY A 135 6.51 -24.10 -2.12
C GLY A 135 5.65 -23.29 -1.17
N ILE A 136 6.13 -22.12 -0.72
CA ILE A 136 5.40 -21.21 0.18
C ILE A 136 4.81 -20.09 -0.67
N PRO A 137 3.48 -19.94 -0.76
CA PRO A 137 2.85 -18.85 -1.47
C PRO A 137 3.17 -17.50 -0.80
N VAL A 138 3.37 -16.46 -1.62
CA VAL A 138 3.65 -15.11 -1.15
C VAL A 138 2.66 -14.14 -1.74
N VAL A 139 2.02 -13.32 -0.91
CA VAL A 139 1.21 -12.17 -1.31
C VAL A 139 1.99 -10.90 -0.99
N VAL A 140 2.19 -10.03 -1.98
CA VAL A 140 2.88 -8.75 -1.83
C VAL A 140 1.84 -7.65 -1.66
N LEU A 141 1.91 -6.89 -0.55
CA LEU A 141 0.95 -5.82 -0.23
C LEU A 141 1.68 -4.51 0.09
N GLU A 142 0.99 -3.40 -0.12
CA GLU A 142 1.49 -2.06 0.16
C GLU A 142 0.49 -1.29 1.05
N MET A 143 1.00 -0.52 2.02
CA MET A 143 0.17 0.17 3.02
C MET A 143 0.68 1.59 3.31
N ARG A 144 0.99 2.40 2.31
CA ARG A 144 1.46 3.79 2.51
C ARG A 144 0.32 4.79 2.51
N THR A 145 -0.56 4.72 1.51
CA THR A 145 -1.72 5.59 1.42
C THR A 145 -2.93 4.99 2.11
N TYR A 146 -3.91 5.81 2.42
CA TYR A 146 -5.14 5.32 3.06
C TYR A 146 -5.89 4.33 2.19
N ASP A 147 -5.93 4.54 0.88
CA ASP A 147 -6.58 3.60 -0.04
C ASP A 147 -5.85 2.27 -0.11
N GLN A 148 -4.51 2.26 -0.06
CA GLN A 148 -3.73 1.04 0.05
C GLN A 148 -3.97 0.31 1.37
N VAL A 149 -4.13 1.04 2.48
CA VAL A 149 -4.49 0.43 3.78
C VAL A 149 -5.85 -0.25 3.69
N LYS A 150 -6.88 0.43 3.13
CA LYS A 150 -8.22 -0.18 2.95
C LYS A 150 -8.15 -1.42 2.05
N HIS A 151 -7.43 -1.34 0.94
CA HIS A 151 -7.22 -2.48 0.05
C HIS A 151 -6.54 -3.65 0.78
N THR A 152 -5.47 -3.38 1.51
CA THR A 152 -4.77 -4.42 2.29
C THR A 152 -5.68 -5.05 3.33
N VAL A 153 -6.46 -4.27 4.09
CA VAL A 153 -7.41 -4.79 5.08
C VAL A 153 -8.47 -5.70 4.42
N ASP A 154 -8.99 -5.31 3.24
CA ASP A 154 -9.94 -6.13 2.47
C ASP A 154 -9.31 -7.45 2.03
N VAL A 155 -8.11 -7.42 1.44
CA VAL A 155 -7.37 -8.61 1.02
C VAL A 155 -7.07 -9.54 2.20
N LEU A 156 -6.62 -8.99 3.34
CA LEU A 156 -6.36 -9.76 4.55
C LEU A 156 -7.65 -10.41 5.09
N GLY A 157 -8.78 -9.71 5.02
CA GLY A 157 -10.09 -10.26 5.37
C GLY A 157 -10.49 -11.44 4.50
N GLN A 158 -10.26 -11.36 3.19
CA GLN A 158 -10.51 -12.48 2.26
C GLN A 158 -9.57 -13.65 2.57
N ILE A 159 -8.28 -13.42 2.78
CA ILE A 159 -7.27 -14.43 3.16
C ILE A 159 -7.68 -15.15 4.45
N ALA A 160 -8.09 -14.39 5.46
CA ALA A 160 -8.50 -14.94 6.76
C ALA A 160 -9.92 -15.54 6.75
N GLY A 161 -10.67 -15.43 5.64
CA GLY A 161 -12.04 -15.91 5.52
C GLY A 161 -13.04 -15.09 6.34
N ASN A 162 -12.75 -13.84 6.63
CA ASN A 162 -13.55 -12.90 7.41
C ASN A 162 -13.75 -11.55 6.67
N PRO A 163 -14.26 -11.54 5.43
CA PRO A 163 -14.41 -10.30 4.65
C PRO A 163 -15.37 -9.30 5.31
N ASP A 164 -16.37 -9.77 6.06
CA ASP A 164 -17.30 -8.88 6.76
C ASP A 164 -16.62 -8.10 7.90
N LYS A 165 -15.65 -8.71 8.62
CA LYS A 165 -14.85 -7.99 9.61
C LYS A 165 -13.99 -6.91 8.96
N ALA A 166 -13.35 -7.23 7.83
CA ALA A 166 -12.58 -6.27 7.08
C ALA A 166 -13.43 -5.08 6.64
N LYS A 167 -14.62 -5.36 6.08
CA LYS A 167 -15.56 -4.32 5.66
C LYS A 167 -16.01 -3.43 6.81
N THR A 168 -16.34 -4.01 7.96
CA THR A 168 -16.70 -3.24 9.17
C THR A 168 -15.55 -2.35 9.63
N LEU A 169 -14.33 -2.89 9.67
CA LEU A 169 -13.14 -2.14 10.06
C LEU A 169 -12.86 -0.96 9.13
N ILE A 170 -12.99 -1.17 7.80
CA ILE A 170 -12.83 -0.12 6.80
C ILE A 170 -13.89 0.97 7.02
N GLN A 171 -15.15 0.58 7.23
CA GLN A 171 -16.24 1.53 7.48
C GLN A 171 -16.00 2.36 8.74
N ASP A 172 -15.50 1.74 9.82
CA ASP A 172 -15.19 2.43 11.07
C ASP A 172 -14.04 3.44 10.88
N MET A 173 -13.03 3.09 10.08
CA MET A 173 -11.95 4.03 9.71
C MET A 173 -12.48 5.20 8.86
N ASP A 174 -13.32 4.93 7.86
CA ASP A 174 -13.93 5.95 7.00
C ASP A 174 -14.80 6.91 7.84
N ASN A 175 -15.61 6.40 8.76
CA ASN A 175 -16.45 7.19 9.66
C ASN A 175 -15.62 8.12 10.55
N LYS A 176 -14.54 7.61 11.15
CA LYS A 176 -13.65 8.42 12.00
C LYS A 176 -12.98 9.54 11.19
N ILE A 177 -12.55 9.27 9.97
CA ILE A 177 -11.95 10.29 9.10
C ILE A 177 -13.00 11.33 8.71
N ALA A 178 -14.23 10.93 8.40
CA ALA A 178 -15.32 11.87 8.12
C ALA A 178 -15.59 12.80 9.32
N GLU A 179 -15.68 12.26 10.55
CA GLU A 179 -15.83 13.05 11.77
C GLU A 179 -14.69 14.05 12.00
N ILE A 180 -13.47 13.71 11.61
CA ILE A 180 -12.32 14.63 11.67
C ILE A 180 -12.49 15.73 10.64
N LYS A 181 -12.83 15.40 9.39
CA LYS A 181 -13.03 16.36 8.30
C LYS A 181 -14.16 17.35 8.60
N ASP A 182 -15.26 16.91 9.21
CA ASP A 182 -16.40 17.75 9.58
C ASP A 182 -16.03 18.87 10.58
N LYS A 183 -14.92 18.71 11.33
CA LYS A 183 -14.41 19.73 12.26
C LYS A 183 -13.52 20.75 11.59
N LEU A 184 -13.04 20.48 10.38
CA LEU A 184 -12.07 21.37 9.71
C LEU A 184 -12.75 22.63 9.18
N PRO A 185 -12.05 23.78 9.22
CA PRO A 185 -12.51 24.98 8.55
C PRO A 185 -12.40 24.82 7.03
N ASN A 186 -13.27 25.51 6.30
CA ASN A 186 -13.21 25.54 4.83
C ASN A 186 -12.05 26.46 4.37
N GLU A 187 -10.82 26.05 4.63
CA GLU A 187 -9.61 26.74 4.18
C GLU A 187 -8.54 25.73 3.77
N HIS A 188 -7.81 26.04 2.70
CA HIS A 188 -6.71 25.19 2.22
C HIS A 188 -5.39 25.76 2.74
N LYS A 189 -4.70 24.97 3.59
CA LYS A 189 -3.33 25.31 4.06
C LYS A 189 -2.31 24.78 3.06
N ARG A 190 -1.36 25.64 2.71
CA ARG A 190 -0.18 25.24 1.95
C ARG A 190 0.84 24.65 2.91
N ILE A 191 1.26 23.42 2.65
CA ILE A 191 2.16 22.71 3.54
C ILE A 191 3.40 22.21 2.81
N ALA A 192 4.49 22.07 3.56
CA ALA A 192 5.64 21.28 3.15
C ALA A 192 5.78 20.08 4.08
N ILE A 193 6.16 18.94 3.52
CA ILE A 193 6.47 17.74 4.30
C ILE A 193 7.93 17.36 4.03
N LEU A 194 8.77 17.56 5.03
CA LEU A 194 10.17 17.19 4.97
C LEU A 194 10.36 15.79 5.57
N HIS A 195 11.22 14.99 4.97
CA HIS A 195 11.69 13.75 5.58
C HIS A 195 13.17 13.91 5.93
N SER A 196 13.48 13.83 7.21
CA SER A 196 14.82 14.01 7.73
C SER A 196 15.40 12.71 8.28
N THR A 197 16.60 12.40 7.85
CA THR A 197 17.45 11.34 8.39
C THR A 197 18.71 11.98 9.02
N ALA A 198 19.58 11.16 9.58
CA ALA A 198 20.88 11.66 10.06
C ALA A 198 21.80 12.19 8.95
N GLN A 199 21.51 11.86 7.66
CA GLN A 199 22.41 12.13 6.54
C GLN A 199 21.84 13.13 5.52
N ASN A 200 20.52 13.15 5.33
CA ASN A 200 19.88 13.96 4.30
C ASN A 200 18.47 14.41 4.67
N VAL A 201 17.98 15.38 3.91
CA VAL A 201 16.59 15.84 3.93
C VAL A 201 16.02 15.71 2.51
N THR A 202 14.81 15.21 2.42
CA THR A 202 14.01 15.15 1.18
C THR A 202 12.63 15.74 1.42
N VAL A 203 11.87 16.03 0.37
CA VAL A 203 10.45 16.38 0.49
C VAL A 203 9.57 15.17 0.16
N GLN A 204 8.47 15.02 0.88
CA GLN A 204 7.54 13.90 0.66
C GLN A 204 6.41 14.29 -0.28
N LEU A 205 6.10 13.36 -1.19
CA LEU A 205 5.04 13.45 -2.18
C LEU A 205 3.74 12.82 -1.66
N GLU A 206 2.66 12.93 -2.44
CA GLU A 206 1.32 12.43 -2.13
C GLU A 206 1.28 10.92 -1.84
N GLY A 207 2.14 10.13 -2.50
CA GLY A 207 2.25 8.68 -2.27
C GLY A 207 2.93 8.26 -0.96
N SER A 208 3.40 9.22 -0.13
CA SER A 208 3.89 8.96 1.22
C SER A 208 2.75 8.90 2.23
N ILE A 209 2.99 8.33 3.42
CA ILE A 209 1.99 8.32 4.51
C ILE A 209 1.55 9.73 4.86
N ALA A 210 2.49 10.65 5.09
CA ALA A 210 2.19 12.02 5.45
C ALA A 210 1.56 12.81 4.28
N GLY A 211 1.96 12.51 3.03
CA GLY A 211 1.36 13.10 1.83
C GLY A 211 -0.11 12.69 1.66
N SER A 212 -0.41 11.39 1.78
CA SER A 212 -1.78 10.89 1.74
C SER A 212 -2.64 11.41 2.91
N THR A 213 -2.05 11.52 4.10
CA THR A 213 -2.73 12.15 5.26
C THR A 213 -3.07 13.61 4.99
N ALA A 214 -2.15 14.36 4.39
CA ALA A 214 -2.35 15.76 4.02
C ALA A 214 -3.44 15.91 2.93
N GLU A 215 -3.48 14.99 1.95
CA GLU A 215 -4.51 14.98 0.92
C GLU A 215 -5.91 14.74 1.49
N ILE A 216 -6.06 13.82 2.46
CA ILE A 216 -7.33 13.60 3.18
C ILE A 216 -7.80 14.87 3.87
N LEU A 217 -6.87 15.65 4.46
CA LEU A 217 -7.15 16.92 5.12
C LEU A 217 -7.29 18.11 4.15
N GLU A 218 -7.22 17.86 2.85
CA GLU A 218 -7.32 18.87 1.80
C GLU A 218 -6.23 19.97 1.90
N PHE A 219 -5.05 19.61 2.42
CA PHE A 219 -3.89 20.49 2.45
C PHE A 219 -3.18 20.49 1.08
N GLU A 220 -2.72 21.66 0.65
CA GLU A 220 -1.93 21.81 -0.57
C GLU A 220 -0.46 21.51 -0.28
N ASN A 221 0.00 20.31 -0.67
CA ASN A 221 1.42 19.97 -0.57
C ASN A 221 2.23 20.70 -1.66
N ILE A 222 3.17 21.57 -1.26
CA ILE A 222 4.03 22.31 -2.20
C ILE A 222 4.94 21.41 -3.05
N ALA A 223 5.11 20.15 -2.67
CA ALA A 223 5.87 19.14 -3.40
C ALA A 223 5.06 18.47 -4.52
N LYS A 224 3.76 18.79 -4.66
CA LYS A 224 2.90 18.22 -5.69
C LYS A 224 3.46 18.44 -7.09
N GLY A 225 3.59 17.34 -7.84
CA GLY A 225 4.10 17.36 -9.20
C GLY A 225 5.64 17.45 -9.34
N LEU A 226 6.39 17.43 -8.23
CA LEU A 226 7.85 17.28 -8.31
C LEU A 226 8.25 15.89 -8.81
N THR A 227 9.39 15.81 -9.50
CA THR A 227 9.92 14.53 -9.98
C THR A 227 10.39 13.67 -8.81
N PRO A 228 9.87 12.45 -8.65
CA PRO A 228 10.29 11.54 -7.61
C PRO A 228 11.76 11.14 -7.72
N LEU A 229 12.36 10.75 -6.60
CA LEU A 229 13.67 10.10 -6.59
C LEU A 229 13.55 8.67 -7.16
N GLU A 230 14.51 8.26 -7.99
CA GLU A 230 14.57 6.89 -8.51
C GLU A 230 14.62 5.83 -7.39
N SER A 231 15.32 6.15 -6.30
CA SER A 231 15.46 5.26 -5.14
C SER A 231 14.28 5.28 -4.19
N ASN A 232 13.39 6.28 -4.31
CA ASN A 232 12.21 6.42 -3.45
C ASN A 232 11.10 7.23 -4.16
N PRO A 233 10.11 6.54 -4.74
CA PRO A 233 9.05 7.19 -5.53
C PRO A 233 8.09 8.06 -4.70
N THR A 234 8.16 7.99 -3.37
CA THR A 234 7.33 8.79 -2.46
C THR A 234 8.03 10.07 -1.97
N SER A 235 9.24 10.36 -2.47
CA SER A 235 10.03 11.53 -2.09
C SER A 235 10.64 12.19 -3.32
N ALA A 236 10.88 13.52 -3.22
CA ALA A 236 11.62 14.30 -4.20
C ALA A 236 12.83 15.00 -3.53
N PRO A 237 13.79 15.51 -4.32
CA PRO A 237 14.93 16.24 -3.78
C PRO A 237 14.47 17.48 -2.98
N TYR A 238 15.10 17.72 -1.84
CA TYR A 238 14.91 18.94 -1.06
C TYR A 238 15.63 20.12 -1.72
N SER A 239 14.96 21.27 -1.78
CA SER A 239 15.53 22.56 -2.15
C SER A 239 14.99 23.66 -1.25
N LEU A 240 15.86 24.33 -0.51
CA LEU A 240 15.48 25.45 0.35
C LEU A 240 14.95 26.63 -0.48
N GLU A 241 15.52 26.89 -1.66
CA GLU A 241 15.07 27.95 -2.57
C GLU A 241 13.62 27.70 -3.00
N THR A 242 13.32 26.45 -3.43
CA THR A 242 11.95 26.05 -3.78
C THR A 242 11.00 26.19 -2.58
N LEU A 243 11.43 25.78 -1.38
CA LEU A 243 10.64 25.87 -0.16
C LEU A 243 10.32 27.34 0.18
N VAL A 244 11.33 28.23 0.12
CA VAL A 244 11.16 29.66 0.39
C VAL A 244 10.24 30.33 -0.66
N SER A 245 10.42 29.99 -1.93
CA SER A 245 9.57 30.49 -3.01
C SER A 245 8.11 30.01 -2.87
N ALA A 246 7.92 28.76 -2.46
CA ALA A 246 6.59 28.19 -2.25
C ALA A 246 5.89 28.75 -1.00
N ASN A 247 6.65 29.23 -0.01
CA ASN A 247 6.15 29.90 1.19
C ASN A 247 5.01 29.16 1.90
N PRO A 248 5.25 27.94 2.44
CA PRO A 248 4.21 27.16 3.11
C PRO A 248 3.73 27.80 4.42
N ASP A 249 2.45 27.60 4.76
CA ASP A 249 1.86 28.01 6.03
C ASP A 249 2.32 27.13 7.21
N VAL A 250 2.59 25.86 6.91
CA VAL A 250 2.97 24.84 7.90
C VAL A 250 4.06 23.94 7.29
N ILE A 251 5.01 23.54 8.12
CA ILE A 251 6.03 22.56 7.76
C ILE A 251 5.90 21.35 8.69
N PHE A 252 5.67 20.18 8.11
CA PHE A 252 5.75 18.91 8.82
C PHE A 252 7.10 18.26 8.59
N VAL A 253 7.61 17.58 9.61
CA VAL A 253 8.87 16.83 9.52
C VAL A 253 8.61 15.39 9.95
N THR A 254 8.71 14.46 9.01
CA THR A 254 8.81 13.03 9.29
C THR A 254 10.28 12.68 9.50
N SER A 255 10.56 11.67 10.30
CA SER A 255 11.94 11.35 10.64
C SER A 255 12.17 9.85 10.81
N MET A 256 13.40 9.41 10.50
CA MET A 256 13.82 8.03 10.72
C MET A 256 15.10 8.02 11.56
N GLY A 257 15.01 7.45 12.77
CA GLY A 257 16.13 7.33 13.70
C GLY A 257 15.88 7.98 15.05
N LYS A 258 16.95 8.27 15.78
CA LYS A 258 16.86 8.95 17.09
C LYS A 258 16.51 10.42 16.89
N LEU A 259 15.39 10.86 17.46
CA LEU A 259 14.85 12.22 17.28
C LEU A 259 15.87 13.33 17.59
N GLU A 260 16.68 13.18 18.64
CA GLU A 260 17.72 14.15 18.99
C GLU A 260 18.78 14.28 17.89
N THR A 261 19.19 13.15 17.28
CA THR A 261 20.15 13.16 16.17
C THR A 261 19.54 13.84 14.95
N ILE A 262 18.25 13.57 14.67
CA ILE A 262 17.53 14.17 13.55
C ILE A 262 17.37 15.68 13.73
N LYS A 263 16.96 16.13 14.92
CA LYS A 263 16.85 17.56 15.23
C LYS A 263 18.19 18.28 15.06
N LYS A 264 19.28 17.66 15.53
CA LYS A 264 20.63 18.22 15.33
C LYS A 264 20.97 18.33 13.84
N SER A 265 20.72 17.28 13.06
CA SER A 265 20.96 17.28 11.60
C SER A 265 20.12 18.35 10.89
N MET A 266 18.84 18.48 11.26
CA MET A 266 17.96 19.53 10.73
C MET A 266 18.50 20.92 11.03
N MET A 267 18.92 21.18 12.29
CA MET A 267 19.52 22.45 12.68
C MET A 267 20.76 22.77 11.84
N GLU A 268 21.68 21.81 11.68
CA GLU A 268 22.93 22.01 10.97
C GLU A 268 22.75 22.20 9.46
N ASN A 269 21.85 21.43 8.84
CA ASN A 269 21.72 21.38 7.37
C ASN A 269 20.59 22.26 6.81
N VAL A 270 19.64 22.68 7.64
CA VAL A 270 18.45 23.43 7.20
C VAL A 270 18.25 24.70 8.01
N GLU A 271 18.11 24.58 9.35
CA GLU A 271 17.62 25.66 10.20
C GLU A 271 18.64 26.80 10.39
N ASN A 272 19.95 26.51 10.34
CA ASN A 272 21.00 27.52 10.40
C ASN A 272 21.10 28.41 9.15
N ASN A 273 20.40 28.05 8.06
CA ASN A 273 20.38 28.88 6.88
C ASN A 273 19.49 30.13 7.09
N PRO A 274 20.00 31.36 6.86
CA PRO A 274 19.22 32.58 7.04
C PRO A 274 17.90 32.60 6.24
N ALA A 275 17.87 31.96 5.06
CA ALA A 275 16.66 31.88 4.24
C ALA A 275 15.55 31.06 4.93
N TRP A 276 15.88 30.01 5.68
CA TRP A 276 14.93 29.26 6.50
C TRP A 276 14.21 30.16 7.51
N GLN A 277 14.98 31.06 8.15
CA GLN A 277 14.45 32.00 9.16
C GLN A 277 13.49 33.05 8.56
N THR A 278 13.45 33.20 7.24
CA THR A 278 12.52 34.12 6.58
C THR A 278 11.10 33.55 6.45
N LEU A 279 10.95 32.24 6.51
CA LEU A 279 9.68 31.54 6.31
C LEU A 279 8.65 31.93 7.40
N PRO A 280 7.41 32.30 7.04
CA PRO A 280 6.33 32.55 7.99
C PRO A 280 6.09 31.34 8.93
N ALA A 281 6.04 30.13 8.38
CA ALA A 281 5.86 28.91 9.17
C ALA A 281 6.93 28.77 10.29
N VAL A 282 8.18 29.21 10.04
CA VAL A 282 9.26 29.17 11.04
C VAL A 282 9.08 30.27 12.08
N LYS A 283 8.79 31.50 11.63
CA LYS A 283 8.55 32.65 12.53
C LYS A 283 7.35 32.44 13.46
N GLU A 284 6.32 31.78 12.95
CA GLU A 284 5.08 31.47 13.68
C GLU A 284 5.16 30.15 14.46
N LYS A 285 6.33 29.48 14.47
CA LYS A 285 6.56 28.19 15.15
C LYS A 285 5.64 27.06 14.67
N LYS A 286 5.29 27.08 13.40
CA LYS A 286 4.44 26.06 12.74
C LYS A 286 5.31 24.99 12.01
N VAL A 287 6.39 24.57 12.65
CA VAL A 287 7.24 23.45 12.20
C VAL A 287 7.03 22.30 13.18
N TYR A 288 6.41 21.22 12.72
CA TYR A 288 5.97 20.12 13.56
C TYR A 288 6.66 18.81 13.19
N PHE A 289 7.33 18.18 14.16
CA PHE A 289 7.81 16.81 14.01
C PHE A 289 6.67 15.83 14.21
N LEU A 290 6.39 15.05 13.19
CA LEU A 290 5.33 14.03 13.24
C LEU A 290 5.80 12.78 13.99
N PRO A 291 4.92 12.13 14.77
CA PRO A 291 5.23 10.90 15.50
C PRO A 291 5.68 9.78 14.57
N GLN A 292 6.81 9.13 14.87
CA GLN A 292 7.35 8.07 14.03
C GLN A 292 6.43 6.84 13.97
N GLU A 293 5.73 6.55 15.04
CA GLU A 293 4.79 5.44 15.15
C GLU A 293 3.63 5.54 14.16
N LEU A 294 3.25 6.76 13.74
CA LEU A 294 2.16 7.01 12.79
C LEU A 294 2.66 7.37 11.39
N PHE A 295 3.91 7.84 11.23
CA PHE A 295 4.36 8.43 9.97
C PHE A 295 5.67 7.85 9.41
N LEU A 296 6.30 6.87 10.09
CA LEU A 296 7.51 6.21 9.59
C LEU A 296 7.21 4.86 8.95
N LEU A 297 6.55 3.96 9.70
CA LEU A 297 5.94 2.74 9.17
C LEU A 297 4.44 3.00 9.00
N SER A 298 3.78 2.20 8.15
CA SER A 298 2.34 2.39 7.95
C SER A 298 1.60 2.35 9.29
N PRO A 299 0.74 3.32 9.59
CA PRO A 299 -0.12 3.28 10.77
C PRO A 299 -1.19 2.19 10.66
N GLY A 300 -1.35 1.53 9.49
CA GLY A 300 -2.33 0.47 9.30
C GLY A 300 -3.74 0.94 9.67
N ILE A 301 -4.40 0.20 10.55
CA ILE A 301 -5.77 0.51 11.02
C ILE A 301 -5.85 1.77 11.90
N HIS A 302 -4.71 2.33 12.32
CA HIS A 302 -4.60 3.62 13.04
C HIS A 302 -4.46 4.82 12.10
N TYR A 303 -4.75 4.65 10.81
CA TYR A 303 -4.69 5.77 9.86
C TYR A 303 -5.57 6.97 10.28
N PRO A 304 -6.78 6.79 10.85
CA PRO A 304 -7.55 7.91 11.40
C PRO A 304 -6.83 8.70 12.49
N GLU A 305 -5.98 8.05 13.31
CA GLU A 305 -5.17 8.71 14.34
C GLU A 305 -4.05 9.57 13.72
N ALA A 306 -3.46 9.12 12.61
CA ALA A 306 -2.50 9.93 11.86
C ALA A 306 -3.18 11.18 11.27
N VAL A 307 -4.38 11.03 10.70
CA VAL A 307 -5.19 12.14 10.18
C VAL A 307 -5.54 13.13 11.28
N GLU A 308 -6.04 12.64 12.42
CA GLU A 308 -6.39 13.48 13.57
C GLU A 308 -5.18 14.22 14.14
N THR A 309 -4.04 13.51 14.26
CA THR A 309 -2.79 14.11 14.76
C THR A 309 -2.34 15.28 13.88
N MET A 310 -2.33 15.10 12.56
CA MET A 310 -1.94 16.17 11.64
C MET A 310 -2.95 17.33 11.68
N ALA A 311 -4.25 17.04 11.75
CA ALA A 311 -5.31 18.04 11.88
C ALA A 311 -5.19 18.88 13.17
N LYS A 312 -4.95 18.24 14.31
CA LYS A 312 -4.76 18.89 15.63
C LYS A 312 -3.58 19.86 15.65
N LEU A 313 -2.49 19.52 14.96
CA LEU A 313 -1.31 20.38 14.89
C LEU A 313 -1.63 21.70 14.13
N VAL A 314 -2.50 21.65 13.12
CA VAL A 314 -2.86 22.82 12.30
C VAL A 314 -4.03 23.59 12.91
N TYR A 315 -5.00 22.90 13.49
CA TYR A 315 -6.25 23.46 14.00
C TYR A 315 -6.53 23.01 15.46
N PRO A 316 -5.64 23.32 16.41
CA PRO A 316 -5.77 22.82 17.79
C PRO A 316 -7.12 23.19 18.43
N ASP A 317 -7.68 24.37 18.12
CA ASP A 317 -8.95 24.86 18.70
C ASP A 317 -10.19 24.08 18.23
N LYS A 318 -10.05 23.23 17.18
CA LYS A 318 -11.15 22.42 16.64
C LYS A 318 -11.26 21.06 17.28
N PHE A 319 -10.25 20.64 18.07
CA PHE A 319 -10.14 19.33 18.64
C PHE A 319 -10.01 19.33 20.19
N ASN A 320 -10.39 20.44 20.83
CA ASN A 320 -10.47 20.58 22.28
C ASN A 320 -11.78 20.03 22.83
#